data_c5718c7c9cbce144fef8f03bfeffb526
#
_entry.id   c5718c7c9cbce144fef8f03bfeffb526
#
_cell.length_a   1.000
_cell.length_b   1.000
_cell.length_c   1.000
_cell.angle_alpha   90.00
_cell.angle_beta   90.00
_cell.angle_gamma   90.00
#
_symmetry.space_group_name_H-M   'P 1'
#
loop_
_entity.id
_entity.type
_entity.pdbx_description
1 polymer ?
#
loop_
_entity_poly.entity_id
_entity_poly.type
_entity_poly.pdbx_seq_one_letter_code
_entity_poly.pdbx_strand_id
1 'polypeptide(L)'
;PFEYISGVMLGEQINFSIQEKHFIVYEDFIPIELSSIGKIEGNVVFAGYGFAIDDSVFWNDYNDINAEGKWVLIFRGGPGGNHPHSDYANHISLRKKALLARDQKAAGIIFVNQAGETDQLLPLRHSPNSTAIGIPVLQVSRKNGDQLVSAQ
;
A
#
# COMPACT_ATOMS: atom_id res chain seq x y z
N PRO A 1 19.72 14.25 26.53
CA PRO A 1 18.71 15.03 25.86
C PRO A 1 17.68 14.10 25.24
N PHE A 2 16.41 14.44 25.36
CA PHE A 2 15.36 13.73 24.69
C PHE A 2 15.23 14.28 23.26
N GLU A 3 15.37 13.43 22.27
CA GLU A 3 15.02 13.77 20.91
C GLU A 3 13.51 13.52 20.71
N TYR A 4 12.80 14.52 20.25
CA TYR A 4 11.43 14.37 19.85
C TYR A 4 11.27 14.73 18.37
N ILE A 5 10.39 14.00 17.70
CA ILE A 5 10.10 14.26 16.30
C ILE A 5 9.08 15.39 16.25
N SER A 6 9.51 16.56 15.80
CA SER A 6 8.66 17.75 15.63
C SER A 6 7.88 17.76 14.32
N GLY A 7 8.21 16.87 13.41
CA GLY A 7 7.54 16.72 12.13
C GLY A 7 8.12 15.56 11.33
N VAL A 8 7.44 15.19 10.27
CA VAL A 8 7.88 14.18 9.30
C VAL A 8 8.13 14.84 7.96
N MET A 9 9.31 14.60 7.41
CA MET A 9 9.68 15.05 6.06
C MET A 9 10.07 13.84 5.22
N LEU A 10 9.75 13.93 3.92
CA LEU A 10 10.25 12.96 2.96
C LEU A 10 11.75 13.15 2.73
N GLY A 11 12.46 12.08 2.45
CA GLY A 11 13.87 12.14 2.07
C GLY A 11 14.07 12.92 0.75
N GLU A 12 15.30 13.33 0.49
CA GLU A 12 15.66 14.19 -0.64
C GLU A 12 15.49 13.52 -2.02
N GLN A 13 15.52 12.18 -2.06
CA GLN A 13 15.45 11.42 -3.31
C GLN A 13 14.29 10.43 -3.26
N ILE A 14 13.10 10.91 -3.62
CA ILE A 14 11.91 10.07 -3.77
C ILE A 14 11.48 10.13 -5.22
N ASN A 15 11.67 9.03 -5.92
CA ASN A 15 11.29 8.86 -7.31
C ASN A 15 10.40 7.64 -7.44
N PHE A 16 9.32 7.79 -8.15
CA PHE A 16 8.45 6.69 -8.56
C PHE A 16 8.10 6.86 -10.03
N SER A 17 8.34 5.83 -10.81
CA SER A 17 8.03 5.84 -12.24
C SER A 17 7.58 4.46 -12.70
N ILE A 18 6.76 4.45 -13.74
CA ILE A 18 6.28 3.24 -14.40
C ILE A 18 6.49 3.42 -15.88
N GLN A 19 7.26 2.49 -16.48
CA GLN A 19 7.74 2.68 -17.83
C GLN A 19 8.48 4.03 -17.94
N GLU A 20 8.08 4.91 -18.84
CA GLU A 20 8.68 6.25 -19.02
C GLU A 20 7.93 7.36 -18.26
N LYS A 21 6.82 7.02 -17.56
CA LYS A 21 6.02 8.00 -16.81
C LYS A 21 6.57 8.17 -15.40
N HIS A 22 6.94 9.41 -15.06
CA HIS A 22 7.30 9.82 -13.71
C HIS A 22 6.08 10.35 -12.96
N PHE A 23 5.96 9.95 -11.70
CA PHE A 23 4.89 10.38 -10.80
C PHE A 23 5.42 11.43 -9.83
N ILE A 24 4.57 12.40 -9.50
CA ILE A 24 4.92 13.54 -8.66
C ILE A 24 4.49 13.24 -7.21
N VAL A 25 5.46 13.30 -6.29
CA VAL A 25 5.20 13.13 -4.86
C VAL A 25 4.25 14.23 -4.34
N TYR A 26 3.36 13.87 -3.45
CA TYR A 26 2.22 14.66 -2.94
C TYR A 26 1.06 14.90 -3.92
N GLU A 27 1.25 14.73 -5.21
CA GLU A 27 0.19 14.86 -6.22
C GLU A 27 -0.32 13.50 -6.69
N ASP A 28 0.59 12.66 -7.15
CA ASP A 28 0.30 11.35 -7.72
C ASP A 28 0.46 10.22 -6.71
N PHE A 29 1.39 10.36 -5.81
CA PHE A 29 1.69 9.35 -4.81
C PHE A 29 2.30 9.93 -3.53
N ILE A 30 2.30 9.10 -2.49
CA ILE A 30 2.99 9.38 -1.23
C ILE A 30 3.52 8.08 -0.62
N PRO A 31 4.73 8.05 -0.08
CA PRO A 31 5.15 7.00 0.83
C PRO A 31 4.36 7.10 2.13
N ILE A 32 3.94 5.97 2.68
CA ILE A 32 3.22 5.96 3.95
C ILE A 32 4.15 5.60 5.12
N GLU A 33 3.71 5.84 6.35
CA GLU A 33 4.52 5.66 7.56
C GLU A 33 5.09 4.25 7.78
N LEU A 34 4.53 3.24 7.12
CA LEU A 34 5.00 1.84 7.15
C LEU A 34 6.18 1.59 6.23
N SER A 35 6.48 2.53 5.34
CA SER A 35 7.48 2.35 4.29
C SER A 35 8.88 2.30 4.86
N SER A 36 9.66 1.33 4.37
CA SER A 36 11.11 1.35 4.52
C SER A 36 11.75 2.05 3.33
N ILE A 37 12.97 2.51 3.51
CA ILE A 37 13.79 3.05 2.43
C ILE A 37 14.26 1.89 1.55
N GLY A 38 14.21 2.06 0.24
CA GLY A 38 14.70 1.07 -0.69
C GLY A 38 14.55 1.52 -2.14
N LYS A 39 15.28 0.84 -3.00
CA LYS A 39 15.14 0.95 -4.45
C LYS A 39 14.65 -0.37 -4.99
N ILE A 40 13.51 -0.36 -5.66
CA ILE A 40 12.90 -1.56 -6.23
C ILE A 40 12.54 -1.30 -7.67
N GLU A 41 12.96 -2.21 -8.53
CA GLU A 41 12.53 -2.30 -9.92
C GLU A 41 11.83 -3.65 -10.11
N GLY A 42 10.67 -3.66 -10.73
CA GLY A 42 9.93 -4.90 -10.93
C GLY A 42 8.52 -4.70 -11.44
N ASN A 43 7.89 -5.80 -11.77
CA ASN A 43 6.51 -5.83 -12.22
C ASN A 43 5.54 -5.55 -11.07
N VAL A 44 4.33 -5.14 -11.44
CA VAL A 44 3.21 -4.96 -10.52
C VAL A 44 2.25 -6.13 -10.68
N VAL A 45 1.73 -6.66 -9.59
CA VAL A 45 0.60 -7.59 -9.58
C VAL A 45 -0.53 -7.02 -8.73
N PHE A 46 -1.76 -7.26 -9.14
CA PHE A 46 -2.94 -6.81 -8.41
C PHE A 46 -3.44 -7.91 -7.48
N ALA A 47 -3.55 -7.60 -6.19
CA ALA A 47 -3.98 -8.52 -5.15
C ALA A 47 -5.31 -8.09 -4.49
N GLY A 48 -6.24 -7.51 -5.25
CA GLY A 48 -7.56 -7.15 -4.75
C GLY A 48 -7.50 -6.33 -3.47
N TYR A 49 -8.06 -6.85 -2.38
CA TYR A 49 -7.99 -6.25 -1.05
C TYR A 49 -6.74 -6.64 -0.25
N GLY A 50 -5.92 -7.54 -0.77
CA GLY A 50 -4.74 -8.05 -0.08
C GLY A 50 -5.09 -8.90 1.13
N PHE A 51 -6.19 -9.63 1.05
CA PHE A 51 -6.65 -10.51 2.13
C PHE A 51 -6.11 -11.93 1.98
N ALA A 52 -5.80 -12.54 3.11
CA ALA A 52 -5.71 -13.99 3.28
C ALA A 52 -6.38 -14.33 4.61
N ILE A 53 -7.68 -14.56 4.56
CA ILE A 53 -8.55 -14.79 5.70
C ILE A 53 -8.98 -16.25 5.69
N ASP A 54 -8.78 -16.93 6.80
CA ASP A 54 -9.19 -18.31 7.02
C ASP A 54 -9.86 -18.42 8.40
N ASP A 55 -10.98 -17.74 8.56
CA ASP A 55 -11.80 -17.79 9.76
C ASP A 55 -13.29 -17.98 9.38
N SER A 56 -14.21 -17.25 10.01
CA SER A 56 -15.64 -17.28 9.68
C SER A 56 -15.97 -16.84 8.25
N VAL A 57 -15.06 -16.10 7.63
CA VAL A 57 -15.10 -15.69 6.22
C VAL A 57 -13.83 -16.18 5.56
N PHE A 58 -13.96 -16.93 4.47
CA PHE A 58 -12.80 -17.34 3.69
C PHE A 58 -12.57 -16.38 2.52
N TRP A 59 -11.35 -15.82 2.44
CA TRP A 59 -10.94 -14.95 1.35
C TRP A 59 -9.43 -14.99 1.16
N ASN A 60 -8.95 -15.33 -0.02
CA ASN A 60 -7.52 -15.32 -0.30
C ASN A 60 -7.21 -14.70 -1.67
N ASP A 61 -6.75 -13.46 -1.65
CA ASP A 61 -6.37 -12.70 -2.84
C ASP A 61 -5.01 -13.13 -3.43
N TYR A 62 -4.24 -13.93 -2.70
CA TYR A 62 -2.92 -14.39 -3.14
C TYR A 62 -2.92 -15.79 -3.76
N ASN A 63 -4.07 -16.44 -3.80
CA ASN A 63 -4.16 -17.83 -4.24
C ASN A 63 -3.70 -18.06 -5.68
N ASP A 64 -4.03 -17.13 -6.57
CA ASP A 64 -3.80 -17.24 -8.01
C ASP A 64 -2.75 -16.27 -8.55
N ILE A 65 -1.99 -15.61 -7.68
CA ILE A 65 -0.94 -14.68 -8.06
C ILE A 65 0.40 -15.04 -7.45
N ASN A 66 1.48 -14.65 -8.12
CA ASN A 66 2.83 -14.72 -7.57
C ASN A 66 3.32 -13.31 -7.23
N ALA A 67 3.37 -13.00 -5.94
CA ALA A 67 3.82 -11.71 -5.43
C ALA A 67 5.35 -11.61 -5.25
N GLU A 68 6.07 -12.74 -5.29
CA GLU A 68 7.50 -12.79 -5.00
C GLU A 68 8.32 -11.87 -5.92
N GLY A 69 9.05 -10.94 -5.31
CA GLY A 69 9.92 -9.99 -6.01
C GLY A 69 9.18 -8.89 -6.79
N LYS A 70 7.88 -8.75 -6.60
CA LYS A 70 7.04 -7.81 -7.35
C LYS A 70 6.46 -6.73 -6.46
N TRP A 71 6.03 -5.64 -7.07
CA TRP A 71 5.13 -4.69 -6.45
C TRP A 71 3.72 -5.28 -6.37
N VAL A 72 3.09 -5.19 -5.21
CA VAL A 72 1.71 -5.64 -5.01
C VAL A 72 0.80 -4.44 -4.88
N LEU A 73 -0.16 -4.31 -5.79
CA LEU A 73 -1.19 -3.28 -5.79
C LEU A 73 -2.40 -3.78 -4.99
N ILE A 74 -2.84 -3.02 -4.00
CA ILE A 74 -3.87 -3.42 -3.04
C ILE A 74 -4.87 -2.28 -2.84
N PHE A 75 -6.18 -2.59 -2.85
CA PHE A 75 -7.19 -1.64 -2.43
C PHE A 75 -7.10 -1.35 -0.93
N ARG A 76 -7.23 -0.08 -0.56
CA ARG A 76 -7.52 0.33 0.81
C ARG A 76 -8.93 -0.13 1.20
N GLY A 77 -9.16 -0.33 2.51
CA GLY A 77 -10.45 -0.78 3.00
C GLY A 77 -10.79 -2.22 2.64
N GLY A 78 -12.06 -2.53 2.57
CA GLY A 78 -12.57 -3.86 2.26
C GLY A 78 -13.84 -3.80 1.43
N PRO A 79 -14.44 -4.95 1.10
CA PRO A 79 -15.75 -5.02 0.47
C PRO A 79 -16.78 -4.27 1.34
N GLY A 80 -17.51 -3.33 0.73
CA GLY A 80 -18.44 -2.47 1.46
C GLY A 80 -17.79 -1.29 2.22
N GLY A 81 -16.51 -0.97 1.94
CA GLY A 81 -15.80 0.17 2.52
C GLY A 81 -15.22 -0.10 3.91
N ASN A 82 -15.17 0.95 4.75
CA ASN A 82 -14.55 0.92 6.08
C ASN A 82 -15.58 0.81 7.22
N HIS A 83 -16.71 0.16 6.99
CA HIS A 83 -17.78 0.05 7.99
C HIS A 83 -17.29 -0.78 9.20
N PRO A 84 -17.40 -0.25 10.45
CA PRO A 84 -16.85 -0.93 11.65
C PRO A 84 -17.53 -2.25 11.99
N HIS A 85 -18.72 -2.49 11.48
CA HIS A 85 -19.47 -3.75 11.68
C HIS A 85 -19.37 -4.68 10.47
N SER A 86 -18.51 -4.39 9.52
CA SER A 86 -18.24 -5.30 8.41
C SER A 86 -17.54 -6.56 8.90
N ASP A 87 -17.84 -7.71 8.29
CA ASP A 87 -17.13 -8.97 8.54
C ASP A 87 -15.61 -8.87 8.27
N TYR A 88 -15.22 -7.86 7.50
CA TYR A 88 -13.83 -7.60 7.13
C TYR A 88 -13.15 -6.53 8.00
N ALA A 89 -13.86 -5.92 8.97
CA ALA A 89 -13.35 -4.79 9.75
C ALA A 89 -11.98 -5.06 10.42
N ASN A 90 -11.74 -6.29 10.84
CA ASN A 90 -10.49 -6.70 11.47
C ASN A 90 -9.33 -6.91 10.47
N HIS A 91 -9.59 -6.87 9.18
CA HIS A 91 -8.63 -7.17 8.12
C HIS A 91 -8.24 -5.97 7.25
N ILE A 92 -8.92 -4.82 7.40
CA ILE A 92 -8.75 -3.63 6.56
C ILE A 92 -7.54 -2.76 6.92
N SER A 93 -6.88 -3.02 8.05
CA SER A 93 -5.70 -2.25 8.47
C SER A 93 -4.61 -2.30 7.41
N LEU A 94 -4.08 -1.14 7.04
CA LEU A 94 -2.96 -1.05 6.09
C LEU A 94 -1.76 -1.84 6.56
N ARG A 95 -1.48 -1.81 7.86
CA ARG A 95 -0.37 -2.57 8.45
C ARG A 95 -0.57 -4.08 8.30
N LYS A 96 -1.76 -4.59 8.58
CA LYS A 96 -2.05 -6.03 8.40
C LYS A 96 -1.88 -6.47 6.96
N LYS A 97 -2.45 -5.71 6.02
CA LYS A 97 -2.31 -5.98 4.58
C LYS A 97 -0.85 -5.92 4.12
N ALA A 98 -0.12 -4.92 4.60
CA ALA A 98 1.28 -4.74 4.25
C ALA A 98 2.17 -5.88 4.79
N LEU A 99 1.95 -6.31 6.03
CA LEU A 99 2.67 -7.44 6.61
C LEU A 99 2.36 -8.74 5.85
N LEU A 100 1.11 -8.93 5.46
CA LEU A 100 0.69 -10.11 4.70
C LEU A 100 1.35 -10.14 3.32
N ALA A 101 1.35 -9.01 2.59
CA ALA A 101 2.04 -8.91 1.30
C ALA A 101 3.55 -9.17 1.43
N ARG A 102 4.19 -8.64 2.49
CA ARG A 102 5.59 -8.93 2.80
C ARG A 102 5.83 -10.43 3.03
N ASP A 103 4.93 -11.08 3.76
CA ASP A 103 5.03 -12.52 4.03
C ASP A 103 4.82 -13.36 2.75
N GLN A 104 4.13 -12.79 1.74
CA GLN A 104 4.06 -13.33 0.38
C GLN A 104 5.30 -12.98 -0.48
N LYS A 105 6.34 -12.42 0.15
CA LYS A 105 7.62 -12.03 -0.47
C LYS A 105 7.52 -10.91 -1.49
N ALA A 106 6.51 -10.04 -1.39
CA ALA A 106 6.42 -8.84 -2.18
C ALA A 106 7.68 -7.96 -1.99
N ALA A 107 8.15 -7.35 -3.05
CA ALA A 107 9.27 -6.42 -3.00
C ALA A 107 8.84 -5.02 -2.56
N GLY A 108 7.61 -4.62 -2.85
CA GLY A 108 7.01 -3.37 -2.41
C GLY A 108 5.49 -3.42 -2.49
N ILE A 109 4.83 -2.43 -1.91
CA ILE A 109 3.36 -2.36 -1.85
C ILE A 109 2.88 -1.02 -2.34
N ILE A 110 1.82 -1.04 -3.13
CA ILE A 110 1.11 0.15 -3.61
C ILE A 110 -0.34 0.06 -3.17
N PHE A 111 -0.76 0.96 -2.29
CA PHE A 111 -2.16 1.11 -1.92
C PHE A 111 -2.87 2.07 -2.85
N VAL A 112 -4.14 1.80 -3.12
CA VAL A 112 -5.00 2.63 -3.94
C VAL A 112 -6.41 2.71 -3.34
N ASN A 113 -7.08 3.85 -3.47
CA ASN A 113 -8.45 4.02 -3.01
C ASN A 113 -9.42 3.28 -3.93
N GLN A 114 -10.48 2.72 -3.35
CA GLN A 114 -11.56 2.09 -4.10
C GLN A 114 -12.39 3.12 -4.87
N ALA A 115 -13.06 2.65 -5.92
CA ALA A 115 -14.10 3.42 -6.57
C ALA A 115 -15.23 3.75 -5.58
N GLY A 116 -15.74 4.98 -5.63
CA GLY A 116 -16.76 5.47 -4.70
C GLY A 116 -16.22 6.15 -3.44
N GLU A 117 -14.94 5.98 -3.13
CA GLU A 117 -14.26 6.74 -2.08
C GLU A 117 -13.63 8.02 -2.64
N THR A 118 -13.41 9.02 -1.77
CA THR A 118 -12.66 10.20 -2.14
C THR A 118 -11.23 9.83 -2.51
N ASP A 119 -10.79 10.25 -3.70
CA ASP A 119 -9.46 9.93 -4.19
C ASP A 119 -8.40 10.89 -3.63
N GLN A 120 -8.16 10.79 -2.33
CA GLN A 120 -7.17 11.59 -1.62
C GLN A 120 -5.99 10.73 -1.17
N LEU A 121 -4.79 11.28 -1.30
CA LEU A 121 -3.61 10.69 -0.69
C LEU A 121 -3.66 10.87 0.84
N LEU A 122 -3.14 9.89 1.54
CA LEU A 122 -2.98 9.95 2.99
C LEU A 122 -2.03 11.09 3.36
N PRO A 123 -2.28 11.79 4.47
CA PRO A 123 -1.31 12.76 4.97
C PRO A 123 -0.03 12.05 5.40
N LEU A 124 1.09 12.72 5.18
CA LEU A 124 2.37 12.25 5.74
C LEU A 124 2.30 12.31 7.26
N ARG A 125 2.39 11.17 7.91
CA ARG A 125 2.31 11.05 9.36
C ARG A 125 3.49 10.26 9.90
N HIS A 126 3.85 10.57 11.13
CA HIS A 126 4.70 9.74 11.96
C HIS A 126 3.93 9.37 13.23
N SER A 127 3.84 8.08 13.50
CA SER A 127 3.33 7.58 14.76
C SER A 127 4.52 7.03 15.57
N PRO A 128 4.67 7.41 16.86
CA PRO A 128 5.77 6.90 17.70
C PRO A 128 5.80 5.36 17.79
N ASN A 129 4.64 4.73 17.61
CA ASN A 129 4.48 3.28 17.64
C ASN A 129 4.50 2.63 16.25
N SER A 130 4.65 3.43 15.19
CA SER A 130 4.73 2.91 13.84
C SER A 130 6.13 2.41 13.55
N THR A 131 6.22 1.18 13.10
CA THR A 131 7.48 0.55 12.68
C THR A 131 7.42 0.25 11.20
N ALA A 132 8.46 0.66 10.47
CA ALA A 132 8.62 0.29 9.07
C ALA A 132 8.67 -1.23 8.92
N ILE A 133 8.11 -1.73 7.83
CA ILE A 133 7.92 -3.17 7.62
C ILE A 133 9.04 -3.84 6.82
N GLY A 134 10.08 -3.12 6.44
CA GLY A 134 11.25 -3.65 5.74
C GLY A 134 11.18 -3.59 4.22
N ILE A 135 10.06 -3.15 3.64
CA ILE A 135 9.89 -2.92 2.20
C ILE A 135 9.24 -1.56 1.94
N PRO A 136 9.43 -0.95 0.76
CA PRO A 136 8.73 0.27 0.39
C PRO A 136 7.21 0.09 0.30
N VAL A 137 6.48 1.07 0.83
CA VAL A 137 5.02 1.11 0.82
C VAL A 137 4.56 2.49 0.39
N LEU A 138 3.83 2.54 -0.71
CA LEU A 138 3.32 3.76 -1.31
C LEU A 138 1.79 3.76 -1.30
N GLN A 139 1.20 4.94 -1.39
CA GLN A 139 -0.15 5.11 -1.86
C GLN A 139 -0.12 5.92 -3.16
N VAL A 140 -0.89 5.49 -4.14
CA VAL A 140 -1.12 6.24 -5.39
C VAL A 140 -2.56 6.68 -5.48
N SER A 141 -2.82 7.75 -6.24
CA SER A 141 -4.19 8.13 -6.61
C SER A 141 -4.86 7.01 -7.42
N ARG A 142 -6.19 6.90 -7.32
CA ARG A 142 -6.95 5.89 -8.07
C ARG A 142 -6.69 5.96 -9.58
N LYS A 143 -6.66 7.17 -10.14
CA LYS A 143 -6.32 7.39 -11.55
C LYS A 143 -5.01 6.71 -11.94
N ASN A 144 -4.00 6.82 -11.11
CA ASN A 144 -2.69 6.21 -11.35
C ASN A 144 -2.72 4.71 -11.08
N GLY A 145 -3.48 4.27 -10.08
CA GLY A 145 -3.71 2.85 -9.81
C GLY A 145 -4.36 2.12 -10.98
N ASP A 146 -5.38 2.72 -11.60
CA ASP A 146 -6.05 2.16 -12.78
C ASP A 146 -5.08 2.01 -13.97
N GLN A 147 -4.14 2.95 -14.14
CA GLN A 147 -3.09 2.82 -15.16
C GLN A 147 -2.14 1.66 -14.88
N LEU A 148 -1.84 1.40 -13.62
CA LEU A 148 -0.99 0.27 -13.19
C LEU A 148 -1.63 -1.07 -13.52
N VAL A 149 -2.92 -1.21 -13.27
CA VAL A 149 -3.67 -2.44 -13.58
C VAL A 149 -3.76 -2.65 -15.09
N SER A 150 -3.94 -1.58 -15.86
CA SER A 150 -4.08 -1.66 -17.32
C SER A 150 -2.76 -1.95 -18.05
N ALA A 151 -1.63 -1.78 -17.37
CA ALA A 151 -0.29 -2.01 -17.95
C ALA A 151 0.25 -3.44 -17.73
N GLN A 152 -0.57 -4.35 -17.18
CA GLN A 152 -0.21 -5.76 -16.90
C GLN A 152 -0.42 -6.67 -18.12
#